data_2e283bdefeb5ebd4689ccc8c8a8b4e97
#
_entry.id   2e283bdefeb5ebd4689ccc8c8a8b4e97
#
_cell.length_a   1.000
_cell.length_b   1.000
_cell.length_c   1.000
_cell.angle_alpha   90.00
_cell.angle_beta   90.00
_cell.angle_gamma   90.00
#
_symmetry.space_group_name_H-M   'P 1'
#
loop_
_entity.id
_entity.type
_entity.pdbx_description
1 polymer ?
#
loop_
_entity_poly.entity_id
_entity_poly.type
_entity_poly.pdbx_seq_one_letter_code
_entity_poly.pdbx_strand_id
1 'polypeptide(L)'
;MENDADFYTKKTVSALKALCKERNIIGASKKTKAGIINLLMSQSNTVIAPCSVPDNVPDNLQADVIHGDTIKILPTLGTETAQIIIADPPYNIGKDFGNDSDRQPIEEYLLWCELWITECLRILKPNGTMFIFGFSENLALILSKVPYNINRRWIIWHYTNKNVPHLNFWQRSHESIIVLWKEDKIFHRDDVRESYTEGFLNGAAGKVRKATKGRFSNGDKTTTYTAHEKGALPRDVIKIPALAGGAGMNERVAHPTQKPLALCDKLIKSCRQSATDGYVLVPFAGSGSECLAAKNNNLPFVGIELNAEYIKIIHERLGGDDDGGLA
;
A
#
# COMPACT_ATOMS: atom_id res chain seq x y z
N MET A 1 -28.49 -13.64 8.51
CA MET A 1 -27.93 -13.32 7.19
C MET A 1 -29.08 -13.38 6.18
N GLU A 2 -29.42 -12.25 5.58
CA GLU A 2 -30.46 -12.18 4.54
C GLU A 2 -29.90 -12.90 3.30
N ASN A 3 -30.66 -13.85 2.75
CA ASN A 3 -30.22 -14.63 1.59
C ASN A 3 -30.18 -13.70 0.35
N ASP A 4 -29.13 -13.77 -0.48
CA ASP A 4 -28.97 -12.93 -1.69
C ASP A 4 -30.21 -12.93 -2.60
N ALA A 5 -30.92 -14.05 -2.66
CA ALA A 5 -32.18 -14.16 -3.37
C ALA A 5 -33.26 -13.21 -2.81
N ASP A 6 -33.36 -13.05 -1.49
CA ASP A 6 -34.32 -12.15 -0.85
C ASP A 6 -33.99 -10.67 -1.10
N PHE A 7 -32.71 -10.35 -1.17
CA PHE A 7 -32.24 -9.01 -1.53
C PHE A 7 -32.68 -8.60 -2.95
N TYR A 8 -32.54 -9.51 -3.93
CA TYR A 8 -32.92 -9.20 -5.33
C TYR A 8 -34.45 -9.21 -5.54
N THR A 9 -35.20 -10.05 -4.81
CA THR A 9 -36.65 -10.12 -4.95
C THR A 9 -37.37 -8.85 -4.52
N LYS A 10 -36.79 -8.06 -3.61
CA LYS A 10 -37.31 -6.77 -3.13
C LYS A 10 -37.07 -5.61 -4.12
N LYS A 11 -36.22 -5.79 -5.13
CA LYS A 11 -35.89 -4.73 -6.11
C LYS A 11 -36.87 -4.68 -7.29
N THR A 12 -37.01 -3.49 -7.90
CA THR A 12 -37.77 -3.31 -9.15
C THR A 12 -37.01 -3.89 -10.34
N VAL A 13 -37.73 -4.22 -11.43
CA VAL A 13 -37.10 -4.70 -12.68
C VAL A 13 -36.08 -3.69 -13.24
N SER A 14 -36.38 -2.38 -13.13
CA SER A 14 -35.47 -1.31 -13.55
C SER A 14 -34.18 -1.33 -12.75
N ALA A 15 -34.26 -1.44 -11.40
CA ALA A 15 -33.10 -1.53 -10.54
C ALA A 15 -32.25 -2.79 -10.80
N LEU A 16 -32.91 -3.92 -11.06
CA LEU A 16 -32.21 -5.18 -11.40
C LEU A 16 -31.50 -5.09 -12.77
N LYS A 17 -32.11 -4.43 -13.75
CA LYS A 17 -31.46 -4.18 -15.06
C LYS A 17 -30.28 -3.23 -14.94
N ALA A 18 -30.38 -2.20 -14.09
CA ALA A 18 -29.27 -1.32 -13.78
C ALA A 18 -28.08 -2.10 -13.14
N LEU A 19 -28.36 -2.99 -12.17
CA LEU A 19 -27.36 -3.86 -11.58
C LEU A 19 -26.70 -4.81 -12.60
N CYS A 20 -27.48 -5.35 -13.54
CA CYS A 20 -26.94 -6.17 -14.61
C CYS A 20 -26.00 -5.36 -15.52
N LYS A 21 -26.36 -4.11 -15.83
CA LYS A 21 -25.52 -3.20 -16.64
C LYS A 21 -24.24 -2.84 -15.90
N GLU A 22 -24.34 -2.51 -14.63
CA GLU A 22 -23.22 -2.22 -13.72
C GLU A 22 -22.22 -3.38 -13.62
N ARG A 23 -22.74 -4.62 -13.62
CA ARG A 23 -21.93 -5.86 -13.55
C ARG A 23 -21.57 -6.43 -14.93
N ASN A 24 -21.77 -5.68 -16.02
CA ASN A 24 -21.51 -6.12 -17.40
C ASN A 24 -22.22 -7.44 -17.79
N ILE A 25 -23.38 -7.72 -17.17
CA ILE A 25 -24.18 -8.94 -17.45
C ILE A 25 -25.01 -8.72 -18.69
N ILE A 26 -24.66 -9.41 -19.79
CA ILE A 26 -25.34 -9.35 -21.08
C ILE A 26 -26.62 -10.17 -21.05
N GLY A 27 -27.67 -9.70 -21.75
CA GLY A 27 -28.90 -10.46 -21.96
C GLY A 27 -30.06 -10.16 -20.99
N ALA A 28 -29.91 -9.21 -20.05
CA ALA A 28 -30.95 -8.83 -19.09
C ALA A 28 -32.13 -8.04 -19.72
N SER A 29 -31.94 -7.39 -20.89
CA SER A 29 -32.87 -6.42 -21.47
C SER A 29 -34.27 -6.99 -21.80
N LYS A 30 -34.34 -8.23 -22.25
CA LYS A 30 -35.57 -8.93 -22.66
C LYS A 30 -36.08 -9.96 -21.64
N LYS A 31 -35.47 -10.06 -20.46
CA LYS A 31 -35.83 -11.08 -19.45
C LYS A 31 -36.88 -10.58 -18.45
N THR A 32 -37.68 -11.52 -17.95
CA THR A 32 -38.58 -11.29 -16.80
C THR A 32 -37.79 -10.99 -15.52
N LYS A 33 -38.45 -10.47 -14.48
CA LYS A 33 -37.84 -10.21 -13.16
C LYS A 33 -37.11 -11.44 -12.63
N ALA A 34 -37.75 -12.61 -12.66
CA ALA A 34 -37.15 -13.88 -12.23
C ALA A 34 -35.94 -14.25 -13.09
N GLY A 35 -36.02 -14.05 -14.41
CA GLY A 35 -34.90 -14.33 -15.31
C GLY A 35 -33.70 -13.40 -15.10
N ILE A 36 -33.91 -12.15 -14.66
CA ILE A 36 -32.83 -11.22 -14.31
C ILE A 36 -32.22 -11.61 -12.96
N ILE A 37 -33.03 -11.99 -11.97
CA ILE A 37 -32.55 -12.49 -10.67
C ILE A 37 -31.71 -13.75 -10.88
N ASN A 38 -32.15 -14.70 -11.69
CA ASN A 38 -31.36 -15.89 -12.01
C ASN A 38 -30.03 -15.57 -12.68
N LEU A 39 -29.98 -14.56 -13.55
CA LEU A 39 -28.73 -14.07 -14.15
C LEU A 39 -27.80 -13.47 -13.10
N LEU A 40 -28.31 -12.68 -12.17
CA LEU A 40 -27.54 -12.09 -11.08
C LEU A 40 -27.02 -13.17 -10.12
N MET A 41 -27.84 -14.16 -9.81
CA MET A 41 -27.50 -15.29 -8.94
C MET A 41 -26.52 -16.28 -9.59
N SER A 42 -26.68 -16.56 -10.89
CA SER A 42 -25.76 -17.45 -11.60
C SER A 42 -24.34 -16.89 -11.72
N GLN A 43 -24.20 -15.57 -11.67
CA GLN A 43 -22.87 -14.94 -11.64
C GLN A 43 -22.31 -14.74 -10.23
N SER A 44 -23.13 -14.77 -9.18
CA SER A 44 -22.66 -14.90 -7.79
C SER A 44 -22.05 -16.28 -7.52
N ASN A 45 -22.42 -17.28 -8.32
CA ASN A 45 -21.90 -18.65 -8.25
C ASN A 45 -20.90 -18.98 -9.38
N THR A 46 -20.52 -18.03 -10.20
CA THR A 46 -19.37 -18.23 -11.07
C THR A 46 -18.11 -18.10 -10.19
N VAL A 47 -17.76 -19.18 -9.54
CA VAL A 47 -16.35 -19.52 -9.35
C VAL A 47 -15.71 -19.26 -10.72
N ILE A 48 -14.95 -18.19 -10.84
CA ILE A 48 -14.10 -17.93 -11.98
C ILE A 48 -13.32 -19.22 -12.12
N ALA A 49 -13.54 -19.96 -13.23
CA ALA A 49 -12.72 -21.12 -13.54
C ALA A 49 -11.28 -20.64 -13.43
N PRO A 50 -10.40 -21.32 -12.69
CA PRO A 50 -9.03 -20.87 -12.55
C PRO A 50 -8.47 -20.78 -13.97
N CYS A 51 -8.15 -19.55 -14.39
CA CYS A 51 -7.20 -19.36 -15.47
C CYS A 51 -6.00 -20.20 -15.04
N SER A 52 -5.47 -21.03 -15.93
CA SER A 52 -4.32 -21.90 -15.68
C SER A 52 -3.25 -21.10 -14.94
N VAL A 53 -3.31 -21.19 -13.61
CA VAL A 53 -2.30 -20.69 -12.69
C VAL A 53 -1.09 -21.58 -12.98
N PRO A 54 0.12 -21.05 -13.13
CA PRO A 54 1.30 -21.91 -13.07
C PRO A 54 1.22 -22.66 -11.75
N ASP A 55 1.22 -23.98 -11.80
CA ASP A 55 1.05 -24.90 -10.66
C ASP A 55 2.20 -24.87 -9.65
N ASN A 56 2.87 -23.73 -9.46
CA ASN A 56 3.96 -23.58 -8.50
C ASN A 56 4.06 -22.13 -8.02
N VAL A 57 3.31 -21.78 -6.98
CA VAL A 57 3.87 -20.89 -5.97
C VAL A 57 4.76 -21.77 -5.09
N PRO A 58 6.09 -21.64 -5.12
CA PRO A 58 6.97 -22.52 -4.38
C PRO A 58 6.72 -22.34 -2.88
N ASP A 59 6.62 -23.44 -2.13
CA ASP A 59 6.67 -23.45 -0.66
C ASP A 59 7.98 -22.84 -0.10
N ASN A 60 8.96 -22.60 -0.97
CA ASN A 60 10.16 -21.81 -0.73
C ASN A 60 10.04 -20.48 -1.49
N LEU A 61 9.41 -19.49 -0.87
CA LEU A 61 9.36 -18.12 -1.37
C LEU A 61 10.78 -17.53 -1.45
N GLN A 62 11.46 -17.76 -2.58
CA GLN A 62 12.58 -16.94 -3.01
C GLN A 62 12.01 -15.57 -3.44
N ALA A 63 12.82 -14.53 -3.27
CA ALA A 63 12.52 -13.18 -3.71
C ALA A 63 12.17 -13.18 -5.21
N ASP A 64 10.95 -12.80 -5.58
CA ASP A 64 10.48 -12.84 -6.96
C ASP A 64 9.57 -11.66 -7.32
N VAL A 65 9.54 -11.35 -8.62
CA VAL A 65 8.67 -10.32 -9.20
C VAL A 65 7.78 -10.97 -10.25
N ILE A 66 6.48 -10.94 -10.01
CA ILE A 66 5.46 -11.57 -10.86
C ILE A 66 4.90 -10.56 -11.84
N HIS A 67 5.03 -10.83 -13.14
CA HIS A 67 4.39 -10.05 -14.19
C HIS A 67 2.90 -10.38 -14.25
N GLY A 68 2.03 -9.40 -13.95
CA GLY A 68 0.58 -9.59 -14.08
C GLY A 68 -0.26 -8.62 -13.29
N ASP A 69 -1.56 -8.84 -13.36
CA ASP A 69 -2.59 -8.02 -12.72
C ASP A 69 -2.72 -8.40 -11.23
N THR A 70 -2.48 -7.44 -10.37
CA THR A 70 -2.58 -7.57 -8.91
C THR A 70 -3.90 -8.21 -8.47
N ILE A 71 -5.03 -7.82 -9.06
CA ILE A 71 -6.35 -8.37 -8.71
C ILE A 71 -6.43 -9.88 -9.00
N LYS A 72 -5.70 -10.36 -10.00
CA LYS A 72 -5.69 -11.79 -10.38
C LYS A 72 -4.67 -12.60 -9.57
N ILE A 73 -3.56 -11.98 -9.20
CA ILE A 73 -2.45 -12.66 -8.51
C ILE A 73 -2.68 -12.75 -7.00
N LEU A 74 -3.15 -11.68 -6.34
CA LEU A 74 -3.34 -11.69 -4.89
C LEU A 74 -4.17 -12.88 -4.37
N PRO A 75 -5.29 -13.29 -5.01
CA PRO A 75 -6.07 -14.45 -4.56
C PRO A 75 -5.30 -15.79 -4.57
N THR A 76 -4.20 -15.90 -5.32
CA THR A 76 -3.37 -17.12 -5.39
C THR A 76 -2.36 -17.22 -4.26
N LEU A 77 -2.09 -16.12 -3.55
CA LEU A 77 -1.14 -16.07 -2.45
C LEU A 77 -1.78 -16.61 -1.15
N GLY A 78 -0.96 -17.26 -0.32
CA GLY A 78 -1.39 -17.86 0.94
C GLY A 78 -1.93 -16.84 1.96
N THR A 79 -2.89 -17.25 2.78
CA THR A 79 -3.42 -16.46 3.89
C THR A 79 -2.34 -16.33 4.98
N GLU A 80 -2.18 -15.10 5.53
CA GLU A 80 -1.26 -14.81 6.67
C GLU A 80 0.19 -15.20 6.41
N THR A 81 0.67 -14.95 5.19
CA THR A 81 2.03 -15.26 4.76
C THR A 81 2.94 -14.04 4.68
N ALA A 82 2.41 -12.83 4.47
CA ALA A 82 3.20 -11.60 4.39
C ALA A 82 3.36 -10.95 5.77
N GLN A 83 4.60 -10.66 6.18
CA GLN A 83 4.89 -9.89 7.39
C GLN A 83 4.76 -8.38 7.18
N ILE A 84 5.04 -7.90 5.99
CA ILE A 84 4.95 -6.50 5.59
C ILE A 84 4.27 -6.43 4.23
N ILE A 85 3.38 -5.45 4.05
CA ILE A 85 2.82 -5.10 2.74
C ILE A 85 3.09 -3.62 2.48
N ILE A 86 3.66 -3.30 1.32
CA ILE A 86 3.86 -1.91 0.89
C ILE A 86 3.16 -1.73 -0.45
N ALA A 87 2.03 -1.03 -0.44
CA ALA A 87 1.20 -0.77 -1.59
C ALA A 87 1.33 0.69 -2.05
N ASP A 88 1.83 0.91 -3.26
CA ASP A 88 1.87 2.20 -3.95
C ASP A 88 1.00 2.14 -5.21
N PRO A 89 -0.34 2.07 -5.07
CA PRO A 89 -1.25 1.89 -6.19
C PRO A 89 -1.27 3.13 -7.09
N PRO A 90 -1.78 3.06 -8.32
CA PRO A 90 -2.20 4.24 -9.09
C PRO A 90 -3.12 5.13 -8.25
N TYR A 91 -2.90 6.47 -8.26
CA TYR A 91 -3.60 7.41 -7.36
C TYR A 91 -4.89 7.96 -7.94
N ASN A 92 -5.29 7.54 -9.14
CA ASN A 92 -6.44 8.05 -9.89
C ASN A 92 -6.35 9.57 -10.16
N ILE A 93 -5.19 10.03 -10.57
CA ILE A 93 -4.89 11.45 -10.86
C ILE A 93 -4.61 11.70 -12.34
N GLY A 94 -4.80 10.69 -13.19
CA GLY A 94 -4.56 10.73 -14.64
C GLY A 94 -3.07 10.69 -15.01
N LYS A 95 -2.27 9.99 -14.24
CA LYS A 95 -0.86 9.75 -14.54
C LYS A 95 -0.75 8.64 -15.59
N ASP A 96 0.13 8.85 -16.56
CA ASP A 96 0.42 7.82 -17.57
C ASP A 96 1.44 6.81 -17.01
N PHE A 97 0.99 5.56 -16.88
CA PHE A 97 1.81 4.39 -16.54
C PHE A 97 1.97 3.43 -17.71
N GLY A 98 1.73 3.92 -18.95
CA GLY A 98 1.69 3.09 -20.16
C GLY A 98 0.34 2.44 -20.40
N ASN A 99 -0.68 2.83 -19.64
CA ASN A 99 -2.08 2.43 -19.82
C ASN A 99 -2.99 3.55 -19.27
N ASP A 100 -4.26 3.59 -19.69
CA ASP A 100 -5.24 4.61 -19.26
C ASP A 100 -5.87 4.30 -17.88
N SER A 101 -5.28 3.43 -17.07
CA SER A 101 -5.89 2.92 -15.83
C SER A 101 -5.94 3.92 -14.68
N ASP A 102 -5.16 5.01 -14.71
CA ASP A 102 -5.11 6.01 -13.63
C ASP A 102 -6.13 7.16 -13.79
N ARG A 103 -7.21 6.91 -14.56
CA ARG A 103 -8.33 7.87 -14.74
C ARG A 103 -9.65 7.14 -14.78
N GLN A 104 -10.17 6.81 -13.60
CA GLN A 104 -11.43 6.10 -13.44
C GLN A 104 -12.46 6.98 -12.70
N PRO A 105 -13.78 6.77 -12.87
CA PRO A 105 -14.78 7.30 -11.96
C PRO A 105 -14.43 6.90 -10.52
N ILE A 106 -14.62 7.81 -9.57
CA ILE A 106 -14.17 7.61 -8.19
C ILE A 106 -14.78 6.37 -7.53
N GLU A 107 -16.03 6.08 -7.84
CA GLU A 107 -16.75 4.91 -7.33
C GLU A 107 -16.12 3.59 -7.82
N GLU A 108 -15.74 3.52 -9.11
CA GLU A 108 -15.09 2.35 -9.70
C GLU A 108 -13.68 2.17 -9.11
N TYR A 109 -12.94 3.27 -8.97
CA TYR A 109 -11.63 3.27 -8.32
C TYR A 109 -11.70 2.76 -6.87
N LEU A 110 -12.68 3.19 -6.10
CA LEU A 110 -12.86 2.75 -4.72
C LEU A 110 -13.28 1.28 -4.62
N LEU A 111 -14.07 0.77 -5.56
CA LEU A 111 -14.39 -0.67 -5.63
C LEU A 111 -13.15 -1.49 -5.95
N TRP A 112 -12.34 -1.03 -6.92
CA TRP A 112 -11.06 -1.66 -7.22
C TRP A 112 -10.10 -1.64 -6.01
N CYS A 113 -10.04 -0.53 -5.27
CA CYS A 113 -9.25 -0.45 -4.03
C CYS A 113 -9.74 -1.44 -2.98
N GLU A 114 -11.05 -1.59 -2.81
CA GLU A 114 -11.63 -2.53 -1.85
C GLU A 114 -11.23 -3.99 -2.14
N LEU A 115 -11.16 -4.37 -3.42
CA LEU A 115 -10.76 -5.72 -3.85
C LEU A 115 -9.32 -6.05 -3.41
N TRP A 116 -8.35 -5.24 -3.81
CA TRP A 116 -6.96 -5.54 -3.47
C TRP A 116 -6.64 -5.33 -1.98
N ILE A 117 -7.28 -4.37 -1.30
CA ILE A 117 -7.11 -4.18 0.15
C ILE A 117 -7.62 -5.40 0.91
N THR A 118 -8.77 -5.94 0.54
CA THR A 118 -9.34 -7.14 1.17
C THR A 118 -8.37 -8.33 1.05
N GLU A 119 -7.83 -8.56 -0.12
CA GLU A 119 -6.85 -9.63 -0.34
C GLU A 119 -5.53 -9.36 0.41
N CYS A 120 -5.01 -8.14 0.37
CA CYS A 120 -3.82 -7.77 1.14
C CYS A 120 -4.05 -8.00 2.64
N LEU A 121 -5.20 -7.64 3.19
CA LEU A 121 -5.52 -7.91 4.59
C LEU A 121 -5.64 -9.42 4.88
N ARG A 122 -6.12 -10.25 3.94
CA ARG A 122 -6.12 -11.70 4.08
C ARG A 122 -4.69 -12.25 4.15
N ILE A 123 -3.82 -11.79 3.25
CA ILE A 123 -2.42 -12.23 3.13
C ILE A 123 -1.56 -11.72 4.29
N LEU A 124 -1.89 -10.56 4.87
CA LEU A 124 -1.14 -9.96 5.98
C LEU A 124 -1.24 -10.84 7.22
N LYS A 125 -0.11 -11.11 7.85
CA LYS A 125 -0.05 -11.84 9.15
C LYS A 125 -0.78 -11.07 10.26
N PRO A 126 -1.23 -11.74 11.35
CA PRO A 126 -1.88 -11.08 12.48
C PRO A 126 -1.03 -9.92 13.07
N ASN A 127 0.26 -10.13 13.23
CA ASN A 127 1.24 -9.16 13.74
C ASN A 127 1.95 -8.36 12.64
N GLY A 128 1.51 -8.50 11.38
CA GLY A 128 2.07 -7.81 10.23
C GLY A 128 1.65 -6.33 10.14
N THR A 129 2.35 -5.59 9.29
CA THR A 129 2.06 -4.17 9.02
C THR A 129 1.90 -3.92 7.53
N MET A 130 0.84 -3.20 7.15
CA MET A 130 0.58 -2.78 5.78
C MET A 130 0.67 -1.27 5.66
N PHE A 131 1.36 -0.79 4.63
CA PHE A 131 1.50 0.61 4.26
C PHE A 131 0.81 0.86 2.92
N ILE A 132 -0.02 1.88 2.82
CA ILE A 132 -0.71 2.29 1.58
C ILE A 132 -0.34 3.75 1.29
N PHE A 133 0.35 3.98 0.19
CA PHE A 133 0.69 5.32 -0.29
C PHE A 133 -0.48 5.96 -1.06
N GLY A 134 -0.52 7.28 -1.04
CA GLY A 134 -1.47 8.05 -1.85
C GLY A 134 -1.53 9.52 -1.51
N PHE A 135 -2.32 10.25 -2.26
CA PHE A 135 -2.69 11.61 -1.87
C PHE A 135 -3.77 11.59 -0.80
N SER A 136 -3.69 12.52 0.14
CA SER A 136 -4.56 12.58 1.32
C SER A 136 -6.06 12.50 0.97
N GLU A 137 -6.46 13.15 -0.11
CA GLU A 137 -7.84 13.24 -0.57
C GLU A 137 -8.40 11.85 -0.93
N ASN A 138 -7.65 11.11 -1.76
CA ASN A 138 -8.05 9.77 -2.19
C ASN A 138 -7.89 8.75 -1.07
N LEU A 139 -6.83 8.85 -0.26
CA LEU A 139 -6.64 7.95 0.89
C LEU A 139 -7.74 8.09 1.94
N ALA A 140 -8.29 9.30 2.13
CA ALA A 140 -9.43 9.50 3.02
C ALA A 140 -10.68 8.72 2.56
N LEU A 141 -10.90 8.64 1.23
CA LEU A 141 -11.99 7.85 0.64
C LEU A 141 -11.68 6.34 0.70
N ILE A 142 -10.45 5.95 0.36
CA ILE A 142 -9.97 4.55 0.46
C ILE A 142 -10.11 4.02 1.88
N LEU A 143 -9.82 4.84 2.90
CA LEU A 143 -9.94 4.45 4.29
C LEU A 143 -11.37 4.05 4.69
N SER A 144 -12.39 4.54 4.00
CA SER A 144 -13.78 4.14 4.19
C SER A 144 -14.05 2.68 3.77
N LYS A 145 -13.17 2.10 2.94
CA LYS A 145 -13.23 0.70 2.49
C LYS A 145 -12.48 -0.27 3.40
N VAL A 146 -11.70 0.25 4.35
CA VAL A 146 -10.98 -0.57 5.33
C VAL A 146 -11.93 -0.94 6.49
N PRO A 147 -12.08 -2.22 6.86
CA PRO A 147 -12.93 -2.65 7.96
C PRO A 147 -12.61 -1.93 9.29
N TYR A 148 -13.62 -1.60 10.08
CA TYR A 148 -13.46 -0.81 11.31
C TYR A 148 -12.62 -1.49 12.39
N ASN A 149 -12.57 -2.80 12.41
CA ASN A 149 -11.76 -3.61 13.33
C ASN A 149 -10.25 -3.63 12.98
N ILE A 150 -9.86 -3.10 11.82
CA ILE A 150 -8.45 -2.95 11.44
C ILE A 150 -7.91 -1.66 12.06
N ASN A 151 -6.84 -1.78 12.83
CA ASN A 151 -6.13 -0.66 13.41
C ASN A 151 -5.46 0.19 12.32
N ARG A 152 -5.38 1.49 12.56
CA ARG A 152 -4.88 2.41 11.55
C ARG A 152 -4.14 3.62 12.12
N ARG A 153 -3.12 4.09 11.37
CA ARG A 153 -2.37 5.34 11.64
C ARG A 153 -2.13 6.05 10.32
N TRP A 154 -2.13 7.38 10.36
CA TRP A 154 -1.75 8.22 9.24
C TRP A 154 -0.31 8.70 9.43
N ILE A 155 0.56 8.51 8.42
CA ILE A 155 1.93 8.99 8.37
C ILE A 155 2.04 9.94 7.16
N ILE A 156 2.87 10.97 7.29
CA ILE A 156 3.16 11.94 6.24
C ILE A 156 4.60 11.75 5.77
N TRP A 157 4.80 11.49 4.50
CA TRP A 157 6.08 11.64 3.85
C TRP A 157 6.21 13.07 3.33
N HIS A 158 7.03 13.89 4.00
CA HIS A 158 7.23 15.29 3.69
C HIS A 158 8.52 15.51 2.88
N TYR A 159 8.41 16.30 1.81
CA TYR A 159 9.51 16.72 0.96
C TYR A 159 9.28 18.16 0.46
N THR A 160 10.38 18.88 0.17
CA THR A 160 10.34 20.28 -0.28
C THR A 160 11.01 20.48 -1.64
N ASN A 161 11.62 19.44 -2.20
CA ASN A 161 12.42 19.50 -3.42
C ASN A 161 11.66 19.07 -4.70
N LYS A 162 10.41 18.69 -4.61
CA LYS A 162 9.52 18.37 -5.73
C LYS A 162 8.30 19.26 -5.66
N ASN A 163 8.47 20.49 -6.06
CA ASN A 163 7.42 21.50 -6.01
C ASN A 163 6.81 21.68 -7.40
N VAL A 164 5.53 21.37 -7.53
CA VAL A 164 4.73 21.79 -8.68
C VAL A 164 4.03 23.09 -8.26
N PRO A 165 4.38 24.24 -8.87
CA PRO A 165 3.77 25.52 -8.51
C PRO A 165 2.24 25.45 -8.64
N HIS A 166 1.55 25.82 -7.58
CA HIS A 166 0.09 25.96 -7.58
C HIS A 166 -0.27 27.39 -7.22
N LEU A 167 -0.47 28.24 -8.24
CA LEU A 167 -0.57 29.68 -8.06
C LEU A 167 -1.81 30.13 -7.27
N ASN A 168 -2.87 29.31 -7.27
CA ASN A 168 -4.17 29.68 -6.70
C ASN A 168 -4.58 28.84 -5.50
N PHE A 169 -3.70 27.95 -5.00
CA PHE A 169 -3.98 27.10 -3.85
C PHE A 169 -2.70 26.67 -3.13
N TRP A 170 -2.83 25.90 -2.05
CA TRP A 170 -1.71 25.35 -1.28
C TRP A 170 -0.85 24.43 -2.13
N GLN A 171 0.44 24.65 -2.12
CA GLN A 171 1.41 23.83 -2.82
C GLN A 171 1.60 22.49 -2.09
N ARG A 172 1.51 21.39 -2.84
CA ARG A 172 1.73 20.06 -2.26
C ARG A 172 3.21 19.85 -1.93
N SER A 173 3.49 19.46 -0.70
CA SER A 173 4.84 19.18 -0.19
C SER A 173 4.92 17.83 0.53
N HIS A 174 3.91 16.97 0.34
CA HIS A 174 3.86 15.66 0.99
C HIS A 174 3.03 14.66 0.19
N GLU A 175 3.29 13.40 0.46
CA GLU A 175 2.37 12.28 0.22
C GLU A 175 1.98 11.67 1.56
N SER A 176 0.83 11.03 1.60
CA SER A 176 0.31 10.37 2.80
C SER A 176 0.53 8.87 2.73
N ILE A 177 0.65 8.25 3.90
CA ILE A 177 0.76 6.80 4.04
C ILE A 177 -0.23 6.36 5.11
N ILE A 178 -1.18 5.49 4.76
CA ILE A 178 -2.00 4.81 5.76
C ILE A 178 -1.25 3.57 6.21
N VAL A 179 -1.10 3.41 7.52
CA VAL A 179 -0.53 2.22 8.15
C VAL A 179 -1.67 1.41 8.76
N LEU A 180 -1.76 0.13 8.39
CA LEU A 180 -2.79 -0.79 8.86
C LEU A 180 -2.14 -1.98 9.58
N TRP A 181 -2.81 -2.49 10.62
CA TRP A 181 -2.42 -3.72 11.31
C TRP A 181 -3.64 -4.36 11.98
N LYS A 182 -3.60 -5.71 12.16
CA LYS A 182 -4.72 -6.46 12.73
C LYS A 182 -4.69 -6.48 14.27
N GLU A 183 -3.63 -7.05 14.83
CA GLU A 183 -3.45 -7.28 16.27
C GLU A 183 -2.31 -6.42 16.82
N ASP A 184 -1.47 -7.00 17.67
CA ASP A 184 -0.29 -6.30 18.19
C ASP A 184 0.78 -6.16 17.09
N LYS A 185 1.08 -4.91 16.73
CA LYS A 185 2.10 -4.60 15.73
C LYS A 185 3.51 -4.71 16.31
N ILE A 186 4.43 -5.18 15.50
CA ILE A 186 5.86 -5.07 15.75
C ILE A 186 6.32 -3.66 15.37
N PHE A 187 7.11 -3.02 16.24
CA PHE A 187 7.68 -1.71 15.95
C PHE A 187 9.08 -1.53 16.56
N HIS A 188 10.09 -1.51 15.68
CA HIS A 188 11.50 -1.33 16.03
C HIS A 188 11.88 0.15 16.05
N ARG A 189 11.42 0.86 17.07
CA ARG A 189 11.63 2.30 17.21
C ARG A 189 13.09 2.74 17.13
N ASP A 190 14.01 1.87 17.59
CA ASP A 190 15.45 2.19 17.70
C ASP A 190 16.18 2.04 16.36
N ASP A 191 15.60 1.30 15.40
CA ASP A 191 16.12 1.14 14.03
C ASP A 191 15.72 2.32 13.12
N VAL A 192 14.72 3.10 13.54
CA VAL A 192 14.15 4.20 12.72
C VAL A 192 14.18 5.55 13.44
N ARG A 193 15.02 5.69 14.46
CA ARG A 193 15.23 6.97 15.16
C ARG A 193 15.68 8.07 14.21
N GLU A 194 15.48 9.29 14.64
CA GLU A 194 15.79 10.51 13.89
C GLU A 194 16.88 11.31 14.61
N SER A 195 17.67 12.06 13.84
CA SER A 195 18.64 12.99 14.43
C SER A 195 17.92 14.00 15.31
N TYR A 196 18.51 14.33 16.45
CA TYR A 196 18.04 15.45 17.25
C TYR A 196 18.28 16.77 16.53
N THR A 197 17.41 17.72 16.77
CA THR A 197 17.66 19.10 16.36
C THR A 197 18.71 19.74 17.27
N GLU A 198 19.53 20.67 16.74
CA GLU A 198 20.49 21.43 17.52
C GLU A 198 19.81 22.16 18.69
N GLY A 199 18.61 22.71 18.47
CA GLY A 199 17.84 23.39 19.51
C GLY A 199 17.49 22.47 20.70
N PHE A 200 17.27 21.16 20.46
CA PHE A 200 17.11 20.20 21.55
C PHE A 200 18.43 19.93 22.27
N LEU A 201 19.50 19.64 21.51
CA LEU A 201 20.80 19.29 22.09
C LEU A 201 21.38 20.45 22.92
N ASN A 202 21.30 21.67 22.41
CA ASN A 202 21.84 22.86 23.09
C ASN A 202 20.89 23.44 24.15
N GLY A 203 19.59 23.11 24.09
CA GLY A 203 18.57 23.74 24.95
C GLY A 203 17.98 22.85 26.02
N ALA A 204 17.49 21.67 25.67
CA ALA A 204 16.67 20.83 26.52
C ALA A 204 17.35 19.55 27.03
N ALA A 205 18.34 19.04 26.29
CA ALA A 205 19.04 17.81 26.65
C ALA A 205 19.74 17.92 28.01
N GLY A 206 19.58 16.93 28.87
CA GLY A 206 20.18 16.87 30.19
C GLY A 206 19.52 17.77 31.26
N LYS A 207 18.55 18.59 30.89
CA LYS A 207 17.88 19.51 31.88
C LYS A 207 16.64 18.84 32.48
N VAL A 208 16.53 18.96 33.77
CA VAL A 208 15.30 18.61 34.50
C VAL A 208 14.22 19.64 34.21
N ARG A 209 13.06 19.19 33.78
CA ARG A 209 11.90 20.06 33.52
C ARG A 209 10.65 19.52 34.19
N LYS A 210 9.86 20.41 34.78
CA LYS A 210 8.52 20.07 35.21
C LYS A 210 7.58 20.09 33.99
N ALA A 211 6.74 19.10 33.89
CA ALA A 211 5.76 19.05 32.82
C ALA A 211 4.81 20.24 32.91
N THR A 212 4.47 20.84 31.79
CA THR A 212 3.44 21.88 31.71
C THR A 212 2.07 21.23 31.62
N LYS A 213 1.09 21.74 32.35
CA LYS A 213 -0.30 21.32 32.24
C LYS A 213 -0.81 21.58 30.81
N GLY A 214 -1.37 20.58 30.18
CA GLY A 214 -1.86 20.68 28.84
C GLY A 214 -2.62 19.41 28.41
N ARG A 215 -2.96 19.29 27.11
CA ARG A 215 -3.77 18.18 26.58
C ARG A 215 -3.25 16.77 26.94
N PHE A 216 -1.95 16.62 27.06
CA PHE A 216 -1.30 15.31 27.28
C PHE A 216 -0.58 15.21 28.65
N SER A 217 -0.74 16.18 29.53
CA SER A 217 -0.07 16.21 30.83
C SER A 217 -0.88 17.00 31.86
N ASN A 218 -1.00 16.46 33.05
CA ASN A 218 -1.63 17.16 34.20
C ASN A 218 -0.65 18.12 34.90
N GLY A 219 0.61 18.21 34.48
CA GLY A 219 1.62 19.08 35.07
C GLY A 219 2.34 18.51 36.29
N ASP A 220 2.05 17.26 36.69
CA ASP A 220 2.53 16.69 37.96
C ASP A 220 3.88 15.94 37.81
N LYS A 221 4.35 15.73 36.60
CA LYS A 221 5.58 14.95 36.33
C LYS A 221 6.78 15.88 36.15
N THR A 222 7.88 15.52 36.81
CA THR A 222 9.21 16.07 36.52
C THR A 222 9.97 15.06 35.67
N THR A 223 10.55 15.52 34.59
CA THR A 223 11.25 14.64 33.62
C THR A 223 12.59 15.24 33.25
N THR A 224 13.63 14.40 33.21
CA THR A 224 14.90 14.76 32.60
C THR A 224 14.92 14.26 31.19
N TYR A 225 15.12 15.14 30.22
CA TYR A 225 15.21 14.79 28.80
C TYR A 225 16.64 14.35 28.46
N THR A 226 16.91 13.07 28.62
CA THR A 226 18.21 12.50 28.24
C THR A 226 18.22 12.23 26.75
N ALA A 227 19.25 12.72 26.05
CA ALA A 227 19.46 12.41 24.64
C ALA A 227 19.85 10.93 24.54
N HIS A 228 19.14 10.17 23.70
CA HIS A 228 19.45 8.79 23.41
C HIS A 228 20.56 8.73 22.34
N GLU A 229 21.52 7.83 22.47
CA GLU A 229 22.65 7.72 21.52
C GLU A 229 22.24 7.56 20.06
N LYS A 230 21.18 6.79 19.80
CA LYS A 230 20.63 6.57 18.45
C LYS A 230 19.69 7.68 17.97
N GLY A 231 19.49 8.76 18.69
CA GLY A 231 18.64 9.87 18.28
C GLY A 231 17.26 9.90 18.91
N ALA A 232 16.42 10.82 18.41
CA ALA A 232 15.03 11.02 18.84
C ALA A 232 14.12 9.89 18.38
N LEU A 233 13.00 9.69 19.08
CA LEU A 233 11.95 8.77 18.65
C LEU A 233 11.40 9.20 17.28
N PRO A 234 11.08 8.24 16.40
CA PRO A 234 10.54 8.53 15.09
C PRO A 234 9.17 9.20 15.20
N ARG A 235 8.93 10.14 14.30
CA ARG A 235 7.66 10.86 14.18
C ARG A 235 6.83 10.33 13.03
N ASP A 236 5.54 10.63 13.05
CA ASP A 236 4.61 10.33 11.96
C ASP A 236 4.70 11.32 10.78
N VAL A 237 5.67 12.24 10.81
CA VAL A 237 6.09 13.06 9.67
C VAL A 237 7.52 12.71 9.30
N ILE A 238 7.68 11.93 8.24
CA ILE A 238 8.98 11.46 7.74
C ILE A 238 9.51 12.49 6.73
N LYS A 239 10.69 13.04 7.00
CA LYS A 239 11.36 14.02 6.13
C LYS A 239 12.44 13.32 5.31
N ILE A 240 12.10 12.98 4.07
CA ILE A 240 13.04 12.39 3.09
C ILE A 240 12.80 13.12 1.76
N PRO A 241 13.86 13.63 1.09
CA PRO A 241 13.71 14.27 -0.21
C PRO A 241 13.06 13.34 -1.24
N ALA A 242 12.18 13.88 -2.07
CA ALA A 242 11.70 13.16 -3.25
C ALA A 242 12.83 13.04 -4.29
N LEU A 243 12.72 12.07 -5.18
CA LEU A 243 13.68 11.86 -6.28
C LEU A 243 13.48 12.92 -7.36
N ALA A 244 13.89 14.16 -7.07
CA ALA A 244 13.75 15.32 -7.95
C ALA A 244 14.98 16.24 -7.85
N GLY A 245 15.27 17.01 -8.91
CA GLY A 245 16.47 17.82 -8.95
C GLY A 245 17.73 16.97 -8.83
N GLY A 246 18.67 17.36 -7.97
CA GLY A 246 19.88 16.60 -7.66
C GLY A 246 19.68 15.42 -6.69
N ALA A 247 18.53 15.34 -6.00
CA ALA A 247 18.29 14.28 -5.05
C ALA A 247 18.05 12.93 -5.75
N GLY A 248 18.75 11.91 -5.30
CA GLY A 248 18.58 10.53 -5.79
C GLY A 248 18.98 10.33 -7.25
N MET A 249 19.87 11.14 -7.82
CA MET A 249 20.31 10.98 -9.22
C MET A 249 20.83 9.58 -9.54
N ASN A 250 21.51 8.95 -8.57
CA ASN A 250 22.11 7.63 -8.75
C ASN A 250 21.13 6.48 -8.59
N GLU A 251 19.93 6.73 -8.08
CA GLU A 251 18.90 5.69 -7.90
C GLU A 251 17.69 5.83 -8.83
N ARG A 252 17.64 6.94 -9.60
CA ARG A 252 16.52 7.18 -10.51
C ARG A 252 16.52 6.23 -11.68
N VAL A 253 15.34 5.73 -12.00
CA VAL A 253 15.07 4.95 -13.19
C VAL A 253 13.92 5.57 -13.99
N ALA A 254 13.66 5.02 -15.17
CA ALA A 254 12.60 5.48 -16.07
C ALA A 254 11.20 5.12 -15.53
N HIS A 255 10.84 5.63 -14.35
CA HIS A 255 9.53 5.46 -13.73
C HIS A 255 9.00 6.81 -13.20
N PRO A 256 7.73 7.19 -13.48
CA PRO A 256 7.23 8.55 -13.25
C PRO A 256 7.05 8.91 -11.77
N THR A 257 6.86 7.91 -10.90
CA THR A 257 6.50 8.11 -9.48
C THR A 257 7.35 7.28 -8.52
N GLN A 258 8.59 6.98 -8.91
CA GLN A 258 9.53 6.19 -8.10
C GLN A 258 9.62 6.71 -6.65
N LYS A 259 9.50 5.79 -5.67
CA LYS A 259 9.72 6.11 -4.25
C LYS A 259 11.20 6.07 -3.90
N PRO A 260 11.68 6.98 -3.02
CA PRO A 260 13.05 6.93 -2.53
C PRO A 260 13.34 5.63 -1.78
N LEU A 261 14.46 4.98 -2.08
CA LEU A 261 14.88 3.75 -1.39
C LEU A 261 14.99 3.95 0.13
N ALA A 262 15.49 5.11 0.56
CA ALA A 262 15.59 5.45 1.98
C ALA A 262 14.23 5.49 2.70
N LEU A 263 13.14 5.85 1.99
CA LEU A 263 11.79 5.83 2.56
C LEU A 263 11.31 4.39 2.73
N CYS A 264 11.42 3.56 1.69
CA CYS A 264 11.02 2.15 1.72
C CYS A 264 11.82 1.39 2.79
N ASP A 265 13.13 1.60 2.87
CA ASP A 265 14.02 1.02 3.88
C ASP A 265 13.59 1.40 5.31
N LYS A 266 13.25 2.67 5.56
CA LYS A 266 12.76 3.13 6.87
C LYS A 266 11.46 2.45 7.26
N LEU A 267 10.52 2.28 6.33
CA LEU A 267 9.25 1.59 6.59
C LEU A 267 9.51 0.10 6.93
N ILE A 268 10.33 -0.59 6.16
CA ILE A 268 10.69 -1.99 6.41
C ILE A 268 11.39 -2.15 7.77
N LYS A 269 12.42 -1.36 8.06
CA LYS A 269 13.15 -1.39 9.32
C LYS A 269 12.26 -1.15 10.53
N SER A 270 11.18 -0.40 10.36
CA SER A 270 10.27 -0.10 11.46
C SER A 270 9.49 -1.32 11.97
N CYS A 271 9.29 -2.35 11.12
CA CYS A 271 8.37 -3.45 11.44
C CYS A 271 8.83 -4.83 10.93
N ARG A 272 10.05 -4.95 10.40
CA ARG A 272 10.59 -6.23 9.90
C ARG A 272 10.64 -7.28 11.00
N GLN A 273 10.43 -8.53 10.60
CA GLN A 273 10.61 -9.71 11.43
C GLN A 273 11.75 -10.56 10.84
N SER A 274 11.92 -11.79 11.30
CA SER A 274 12.87 -12.72 10.68
C SER A 274 12.46 -13.03 9.23
N ALA A 275 13.44 -13.33 8.38
CA ALA A 275 13.20 -13.76 7.01
C ALA A 275 12.38 -15.06 6.94
N THR A 276 12.39 -15.88 8.00
CA THR A 276 11.57 -17.10 8.12
C THR A 276 10.13 -16.82 8.54
N ASP A 277 9.81 -15.61 8.99
CA ASP A 277 8.49 -15.25 9.49
C ASP A 277 7.54 -14.76 8.39
N GLY A 278 7.95 -14.79 7.15
CA GLY A 278 7.16 -14.35 6.01
C GLY A 278 7.91 -13.38 5.11
N TYR A 279 7.26 -12.88 4.10
CA TYR A 279 7.84 -12.02 3.07
C TYR A 279 7.29 -10.60 3.09
N VAL A 280 7.93 -9.72 2.32
CA VAL A 280 7.43 -8.38 1.99
C VAL A 280 6.60 -8.49 0.71
N LEU A 281 5.31 -8.17 0.76
CA LEU A 281 4.45 -8.11 -0.42
C LEU A 281 4.41 -6.69 -0.97
N VAL A 282 4.66 -6.55 -2.26
CA VAL A 282 4.61 -5.28 -3.00
C VAL A 282 3.60 -5.43 -4.15
N PRO A 283 2.30 -5.15 -3.93
CA PRO A 283 1.23 -5.42 -4.90
C PRO A 283 1.33 -4.58 -6.17
N PHE A 284 2.07 -3.47 -6.14
CA PHE A 284 2.27 -2.53 -7.24
C PHE A 284 3.74 -2.15 -7.27
N ALA A 285 4.59 -3.01 -7.86
CA ALA A 285 6.04 -2.89 -7.70
C ALA A 285 6.66 -1.71 -8.46
N GLY A 286 6.05 -1.26 -9.56
CA GLY A 286 6.47 -0.07 -10.31
C GLY A 286 7.95 -0.06 -10.65
N SER A 287 8.70 0.79 -9.95
CA SER A 287 10.16 0.88 -10.10
C SER A 287 10.95 -0.15 -9.28
N GLY A 288 10.30 -0.95 -8.43
CA GLY A 288 10.93 -1.95 -7.56
C GLY A 288 11.68 -1.38 -6.34
N SER A 289 11.42 -0.14 -5.94
CA SER A 289 12.12 0.45 -4.78
C SER A 289 11.84 -0.31 -3.49
N GLU A 290 10.62 -0.78 -3.29
CA GLU A 290 10.16 -1.57 -2.14
C GLU A 290 10.78 -2.97 -2.15
N CYS A 291 10.84 -3.62 -3.33
CA CYS A 291 11.49 -4.91 -3.52
C CYS A 291 12.99 -4.83 -3.22
N LEU A 292 13.66 -3.80 -3.74
CA LEU A 292 15.08 -3.55 -3.47
C LEU A 292 15.34 -3.25 -1.98
N ALA A 293 14.46 -2.50 -1.33
CA ALA A 293 14.54 -2.26 0.11
C ALA A 293 14.38 -3.55 0.92
N ALA A 294 13.46 -4.45 0.52
CA ALA A 294 13.31 -5.76 1.15
C ALA A 294 14.58 -6.60 0.99
N LYS A 295 15.13 -6.68 -0.24
CA LYS A 295 16.39 -7.36 -0.52
C LYS A 295 17.55 -6.84 0.34
N ASN A 296 17.70 -5.51 0.44
CA ASN A 296 18.76 -4.87 1.23
C ASN A 296 18.61 -5.13 2.74
N ASN A 297 17.42 -5.48 3.20
CA ASN A 297 17.14 -5.90 4.58
C ASN A 297 17.17 -7.43 4.76
N ASN A 298 17.64 -8.19 3.78
CA ASN A 298 17.70 -9.66 3.76
C ASN A 298 16.33 -10.31 4.03
N LEU A 299 15.27 -9.71 3.51
CA LEU A 299 13.90 -10.25 3.58
C LEU A 299 13.49 -10.82 2.23
N PRO A 300 12.83 -11.99 2.20
CA PRO A 300 12.16 -12.45 1.00
C PRO A 300 11.05 -11.47 0.62
N PHE A 301 10.75 -11.37 -0.67
CA PHE A 301 9.69 -10.48 -1.15
C PHE A 301 8.95 -11.08 -2.33
N VAL A 302 7.72 -10.62 -2.53
CA VAL A 302 6.91 -10.86 -3.72
C VAL A 302 6.48 -9.50 -4.26
N GLY A 303 6.99 -9.13 -5.43
CA GLY A 303 6.56 -7.96 -6.19
C GLY A 303 5.55 -8.36 -7.26
N ILE A 304 4.53 -7.54 -7.50
CA ILE A 304 3.59 -7.73 -8.61
C ILE A 304 3.62 -6.46 -9.46
N GLU A 305 3.82 -6.61 -10.76
CA GLU A 305 3.85 -5.49 -11.70
C GLU A 305 3.14 -5.85 -13.00
N LEU A 306 2.29 -4.94 -13.46
CA LEU A 306 1.50 -5.13 -14.68
C LEU A 306 2.28 -4.78 -15.96
N ASN A 307 3.18 -3.81 -15.88
CA ASN A 307 3.93 -3.29 -17.03
C ASN A 307 5.24 -4.08 -17.22
N ALA A 308 5.36 -4.78 -18.36
CA ALA A 308 6.54 -5.58 -18.69
C ALA A 308 7.85 -4.78 -18.75
N GLU A 309 7.80 -3.49 -19.13
CA GLU A 309 9.00 -2.65 -19.15
C GLU A 309 9.47 -2.30 -17.72
N TYR A 310 8.54 -2.14 -16.79
CA TYR A 310 8.90 -1.93 -15.38
C TYR A 310 9.47 -3.21 -14.75
N ILE A 311 9.00 -4.39 -15.17
CA ILE A 311 9.60 -5.68 -14.75
C ILE A 311 11.09 -5.71 -15.09
N LYS A 312 11.49 -5.31 -16.32
CA LYS A 312 12.92 -5.24 -16.70
C LYS A 312 13.71 -4.31 -15.79
N ILE A 313 13.18 -3.10 -15.54
CA ILE A 313 13.80 -2.13 -14.63
C ILE A 313 13.97 -2.73 -13.22
N ILE A 314 13.00 -3.47 -12.73
CA ILE A 314 13.07 -4.10 -11.41
C ILE A 314 14.19 -5.15 -11.40
N HIS A 315 14.27 -6.02 -12.39
CA HIS A 315 15.32 -7.05 -12.49
C HIS A 315 16.71 -6.43 -12.56
N GLU A 316 16.92 -5.41 -13.38
CA GLU A 316 18.18 -4.67 -13.45
C GLU A 316 18.58 -4.10 -12.07
N ARG A 317 17.64 -3.48 -11.35
CA ARG A 317 17.88 -2.92 -10.01
C ARG A 317 18.16 -3.99 -8.95
N LEU A 318 17.59 -5.16 -9.11
CA LEU A 318 17.84 -6.31 -8.23
C LEU A 318 19.16 -7.02 -8.55
N GLY A 319 19.92 -6.58 -9.59
CA GLY A 319 21.19 -7.18 -9.99
C GLY A 319 21.00 -8.52 -10.70
N GLY A 320 19.86 -8.72 -11.37
CA GLY A 320 19.66 -9.81 -12.32
C GLY A 320 20.31 -9.46 -13.64
N ASP A 321 21.21 -10.29 -14.12
CA ASP A 321 21.62 -10.30 -15.52
C ASP A 321 20.41 -10.67 -16.37
N ASP A 322 20.28 -10.03 -17.53
CA ASP A 322 19.32 -10.38 -18.58
C ASP A 322 19.70 -11.77 -19.15
N ASP A 323 19.47 -12.84 -18.39
CA ASP A 323 19.48 -14.18 -18.96
C ASP A 323 18.18 -14.34 -19.78
N GLY A 324 18.26 -13.81 -21.01
CA GLY A 324 17.30 -14.00 -22.06
C GLY A 324 17.08 -15.50 -22.33
N GLY A 325 16.15 -16.06 -21.64
CA GLY A 325 15.67 -17.42 -21.81
C GLY A 325 14.23 -17.44 -22.29
N LEU A 326 13.95 -16.84 -23.45
CA LEU A 326 12.81 -17.22 -24.28
C LEU A 326 13.25 -18.37 -25.17
N ALA A 327 12.99 -19.58 -24.75
CA ALA A 327 12.94 -20.73 -25.62
C ALA A 327 11.53 -21.30 -25.59
#